data_ec9c336b1bbc221fad7c818f9df83e15
#
_entry.id   ec9c336b1bbc221fad7c818f9df83e15
#
_cell.length_a   1.000
_cell.length_b   1.000
_cell.length_c   1.000
_cell.angle_alpha   90.00
_cell.angle_beta   90.00
_cell.angle_gamma   90.00
#
_symmetry.space_group_name_H-M   'P 1'
#
loop_
_entity.id
_entity.type
_entity.pdbx_description
1 polymer ?
#
loop_
_entity_poly.entity_id
_entity_poly.type
_entity_poly.pdbx_seq_one_letter_code
_entity_poly.pdbx_strand_id
1 'polypeptide(L)'
;MISQEPYPMRFHPLMKQTIWGGEKLSTLLGKPASGHGNDAESWEIVDHGDDQSVVTNGALAGSTLADLISQDPSWILGSSQTEGQFPLLLKFLDCNCVLSVQVHPDD
;
A
#
# COMPACT_ATOMS: atom_id res chain seq x y z
N MET A 1 18.33 -9.23 -10.19
CA MET A 1 17.76 -8.51 -11.34
C MET A 1 16.43 -9.14 -11.75
N ILE A 2 15.46 -8.32 -12.05
CA ILE A 2 14.16 -8.80 -12.50
C ILE A 2 14.20 -8.92 -14.03
N SER A 3 14.03 -10.13 -14.53
CA SER A 3 14.07 -10.38 -15.98
C SER A 3 12.72 -10.19 -16.66
N GLN A 4 11.66 -10.11 -15.86
CA GLN A 4 10.30 -9.90 -16.37
C GLN A 4 10.16 -8.49 -16.92
N GLU A 5 9.45 -8.34 -18.05
CA GLU A 5 9.11 -7.00 -18.53
C GLU A 5 8.16 -6.32 -17.56
N PRO A 6 8.27 -5.00 -17.39
CA PRO A 6 7.35 -4.26 -16.55
C PRO A 6 5.90 -4.45 -16.98
N TYR A 7 5.02 -4.60 -16.03
CA TYR A 7 3.59 -4.73 -16.28
C TYR A 7 2.80 -4.04 -15.16
N PRO A 8 1.53 -3.71 -15.37
CA PRO A 8 0.70 -3.12 -14.31
C PRO A 8 0.49 -4.13 -13.19
N MET A 9 1.01 -3.85 -12.02
CA MET A 9 0.89 -4.71 -10.87
C MET A 9 -0.26 -4.30 -9.97
N ARG A 10 -0.92 -5.29 -9.38
CA ARG A 10 -1.94 -5.08 -8.35
C ARG A 10 -1.38 -5.57 -7.04
N PHE A 11 -1.84 -4.97 -5.95
CA PHE A 11 -1.36 -5.29 -4.60
C PHE A 11 -2.53 -5.60 -3.69
N HIS A 12 -2.28 -6.43 -2.67
CA HIS A 12 -3.22 -6.62 -1.57
C HIS A 12 -3.31 -5.32 -0.77
N PRO A 13 -4.51 -4.79 -0.55
CA PRO A 13 -4.65 -3.65 0.35
C PRO A 13 -4.41 -4.07 1.80
N LEU A 14 -3.75 -3.21 2.58
CA LEU A 14 -3.60 -3.41 4.02
C LEU A 14 -4.65 -2.55 4.72
N MET A 15 -5.53 -3.21 5.49
CA MET A 15 -6.64 -2.53 6.17
C MET A 15 -6.20 -2.13 7.56
N LYS A 16 -6.40 -0.84 7.89
CA LYS A 16 -6.06 -0.28 9.20
C LYS A 16 -7.33 0.19 9.90
N GLN A 17 -7.42 -0.08 11.18
CA GLN A 17 -8.57 0.26 12.00
C GLN A 17 -8.24 1.39 12.95
N THR A 18 -9.18 2.32 13.11
CA THR A 18 -9.10 3.38 14.10
C THR A 18 -10.51 3.70 14.59
N ILE A 19 -10.61 4.47 15.68
CA ILE A 19 -11.91 4.83 16.25
C ILE A 19 -12.78 5.66 15.29
N TRP A 20 -12.18 6.33 14.30
CA TRP A 20 -12.94 7.15 13.34
C TRP A 20 -13.30 6.41 12.07
N GLY A 21 -12.92 5.16 11.94
CA GLY A 21 -13.21 4.35 10.76
C GLY A 21 -14.65 3.84 10.73
N GLY A 22 -15.02 3.26 9.60
CA GLY A 22 -16.35 2.75 9.38
C GLY A 22 -16.35 1.52 8.47
N GLU A 23 -17.34 1.39 7.61
CA GLU A 23 -17.50 0.23 6.74
C GLU A 23 -17.53 0.57 5.25
N LYS A 24 -17.33 1.84 4.90
CA LYS A 24 -17.47 2.28 3.51
C LYS A 24 -16.39 1.77 2.59
N LEU A 25 -15.20 1.46 3.12
CA LEU A 25 -14.13 0.88 2.30
C LEU A 25 -14.56 -0.46 1.73
N SER A 26 -15.27 -1.29 2.50
CA SER A 26 -15.77 -2.55 2.01
C SER A 26 -17.08 -2.38 1.25
N THR A 27 -18.03 -1.60 1.77
CA THR A 27 -19.37 -1.51 1.18
C THR A 27 -19.41 -0.70 -0.12
N LEU A 28 -18.57 0.32 -0.24
CA LEU A 28 -18.57 1.17 -1.43
C LEU A 28 -17.41 0.88 -2.38
N LEU A 29 -16.25 0.49 -1.87
CA LEU A 29 -15.06 0.27 -2.68
C LEU A 29 -14.69 -1.20 -2.85
N GLY A 30 -15.41 -2.11 -2.20
CA GLY A 30 -15.15 -3.54 -2.32
C GLY A 30 -13.85 -4.00 -1.67
N LYS A 31 -13.30 -3.21 -0.72
CA LYS A 31 -12.10 -3.62 0.00
C LYS A 31 -12.41 -4.72 1.01
N PRO A 32 -11.42 -5.56 1.37
CA PRO A 32 -11.66 -6.60 2.38
C PRO A 32 -12.01 -5.98 3.72
N ALA A 33 -13.12 -6.42 4.33
CA ALA A 33 -13.52 -5.94 5.64
C ALA A 33 -12.74 -6.68 6.74
N SER A 34 -12.32 -5.95 7.77
CA SER A 34 -11.65 -6.57 8.91
C SER A 34 -12.60 -7.37 9.79
N GLY A 35 -13.88 -7.04 9.74
CA GLY A 35 -14.88 -7.62 10.63
C GLY A 35 -15.08 -6.83 11.91
N HIS A 36 -14.34 -5.75 12.12
CA HIS A 36 -14.42 -4.94 13.33
C HIS A 36 -15.33 -3.72 13.18
N GLY A 37 -15.73 -3.36 11.95
CA GLY A 37 -16.61 -2.23 11.71
C GLY A 37 -15.96 -0.86 11.82
N ASN A 38 -14.65 -0.81 11.95
CA ASN A 38 -13.91 0.44 12.10
C ASN A 38 -12.70 0.52 11.18
N ASP A 39 -12.86 0.02 9.96
CA ASP A 39 -11.82 0.12 8.94
C ASP A 39 -11.69 1.56 8.48
N ALA A 40 -10.58 2.17 8.82
CA ALA A 40 -10.35 3.58 8.60
C ALA A 40 -9.53 3.87 7.34
N GLU A 41 -8.58 3.00 7.04
CA GLU A 41 -7.65 3.19 5.94
C GLU A 41 -7.45 1.89 5.17
N SER A 42 -7.38 2.00 3.86
CA SER A 42 -6.95 0.92 2.98
C SER A 42 -5.65 1.38 2.33
N TRP A 43 -4.54 0.80 2.73
CA TRP A 43 -3.22 1.13 2.19
C TRP A 43 -3.02 0.38 0.89
N GLU A 44 -2.98 1.11 -0.21
CA GLU A 44 -2.94 0.53 -1.55
C GLU A 44 -1.53 0.21 -2.02
N ILE A 45 -0.58 1.10 -1.74
CA ILE A 45 0.84 0.90 -2.08
C ILE A 45 1.65 1.40 -0.89
N VAL A 46 2.47 0.51 -0.32
CA VAL A 46 3.29 0.85 0.85
C VAL A 46 4.53 -0.03 0.92
N ASP A 47 5.63 0.59 1.34
CA ASP A 47 6.87 -0.07 1.69
C ASP A 47 7.35 0.55 2.99
N HIS A 48 6.89 0.02 4.11
CA HIS A 48 7.17 0.60 5.42
C HIS A 48 7.36 -0.50 6.47
N GLY A 49 8.59 -0.98 6.62
CA GLY A 49 8.90 -2.01 7.60
C GLY A 49 8.12 -3.30 7.33
N ASP A 50 7.35 -3.74 8.30
CA ASP A 50 6.52 -4.93 8.19
C ASP A 50 5.24 -4.69 7.41
N ASP A 51 4.86 -3.44 7.18
CA ASP A 51 3.72 -3.10 6.34
C ASP A 51 4.17 -3.05 4.89
N GLN A 52 3.90 -4.12 4.15
CA GLN A 52 4.38 -4.30 2.80
C GLN A 52 3.24 -4.59 1.83
N SER A 53 3.25 -3.92 0.70
CA SER A 53 2.39 -4.30 -0.41
C SER A 53 2.90 -5.59 -1.02
N VAL A 54 1.99 -6.53 -1.23
CA VAL A 54 2.30 -7.82 -1.86
C VAL A 54 1.60 -7.88 -3.21
N VAL A 55 2.35 -8.18 -4.25
CA VAL A 55 1.82 -8.29 -5.61
C VAL A 55 0.85 -9.45 -5.70
N THR A 56 -0.31 -9.22 -6.33
CA THR A 56 -1.35 -10.24 -6.45
C THR A 56 -1.49 -10.83 -7.84
N ASN A 57 -0.87 -10.22 -8.84
CA ASN A 57 -1.05 -10.64 -10.24
C ASN A 57 0.27 -10.80 -10.97
N GLY A 58 0.23 -11.59 -12.03
CA GLY A 58 1.35 -11.75 -12.93
C GLY A 58 2.50 -12.57 -12.37
N ALA A 59 3.65 -12.49 -13.03
CA ALA A 59 4.81 -13.34 -12.72
C ALA A 59 5.43 -13.05 -11.36
N LEU A 60 5.25 -11.84 -10.83
CA LEU A 60 5.83 -11.43 -9.55
C LEU A 60 4.85 -11.55 -8.39
N ALA A 61 3.69 -12.18 -8.59
CA ALA A 61 2.71 -12.38 -7.52
C ALA A 61 3.35 -13.06 -6.31
N GLY A 62 3.03 -12.57 -5.12
CA GLY A 62 3.60 -13.06 -3.86
C GLY A 62 4.84 -12.29 -3.40
N SER A 63 5.41 -11.45 -4.24
CA SER A 63 6.57 -10.65 -3.87
C SER A 63 6.15 -9.39 -3.13
N THR A 64 6.94 -8.99 -2.14
CA THR A 64 6.72 -7.71 -1.47
C THR A 64 7.38 -6.59 -2.24
N LEU A 65 6.91 -5.37 -2.04
CA LEU A 65 7.49 -4.21 -2.69
C LEU A 65 8.96 -4.03 -2.28
N ALA A 66 9.28 -4.25 -1.01
CA ALA A 66 10.65 -4.16 -0.53
C ALA A 66 11.57 -5.17 -1.22
N ASP A 67 11.11 -6.40 -1.42
CA ASP A 67 11.89 -7.42 -2.12
C ASP A 67 12.18 -7.03 -3.56
N LEU A 68 11.18 -6.50 -4.25
CA LEU A 68 11.35 -6.08 -5.64
C LEU A 68 12.33 -4.93 -5.78
N ILE A 69 12.26 -3.96 -4.88
CA ILE A 69 13.19 -2.83 -4.86
C ILE A 69 14.60 -3.33 -4.56
N SER A 70 14.74 -4.27 -3.63
CA SER A 70 16.04 -4.84 -3.28
C SER A 70 16.66 -5.60 -4.46
N GLN A 71 15.85 -6.32 -5.23
CA GLN A 71 16.34 -7.08 -6.38
C GLN A 71 16.72 -6.19 -7.56
N ASP A 72 15.91 -5.18 -7.84
CA ASP A 72 16.13 -4.34 -9.03
C ASP A 72 15.46 -2.98 -8.83
N PRO A 73 16.15 -2.05 -8.14
CA PRO A 73 15.57 -0.75 -7.85
C PRO A 73 15.09 0.01 -9.09
N SER A 74 15.87 -0.04 -10.17
CA SER A 74 15.52 0.71 -11.37
C SER A 74 14.28 0.16 -12.06
N TRP A 75 14.01 -1.14 -11.93
CA TRP A 75 12.83 -1.76 -12.52
C TRP A 75 11.54 -1.22 -11.87
N ILE A 76 11.57 -1.00 -10.55
CA ILE A 76 10.42 -0.49 -9.79
C ILE A 76 10.37 1.04 -9.79
N LEU A 77 11.52 1.67 -9.51
CA LEU A 77 11.58 3.11 -9.23
C LEU A 77 11.95 3.95 -10.45
N GLY A 78 12.35 3.31 -11.53
CA GLY A 78 12.80 3.99 -12.73
C GLY A 78 14.30 4.23 -12.71
N SER A 79 14.81 4.75 -13.80
CA SER A 79 16.26 4.83 -14.03
C SER A 79 16.97 5.83 -13.13
N SER A 80 16.27 6.78 -12.55
CA SER A 80 16.88 7.84 -11.75
C SER A 80 17.00 7.51 -10.27
N GLN A 81 16.37 6.42 -9.82
CA GLN A 81 16.34 6.03 -8.41
C GLN A 81 16.95 4.65 -8.27
N THR A 82 17.96 4.54 -7.45
CA THR A 82 18.75 3.30 -7.39
C THR A 82 18.76 2.64 -6.03
N GLU A 83 18.17 3.27 -5.00
CA GLU A 83 18.22 2.69 -3.67
C GLU A 83 17.06 3.19 -2.82
N GLY A 84 16.91 2.54 -1.70
CA GLY A 84 16.03 2.99 -0.65
C GLY A 84 14.67 2.36 -0.68
N GLN A 85 13.79 3.05 -0.06
CA GLN A 85 12.43 2.68 0.18
C GLN A 85 11.54 3.28 -0.91
N PHE A 86 10.43 2.62 -1.23
CA PHE A 86 9.45 3.21 -2.12
C PHE A 86 8.94 4.51 -1.48
N PRO A 87 8.98 5.65 -2.19
CA PRO A 87 8.83 6.95 -1.55
C PRO A 87 7.40 7.37 -1.23
N LEU A 88 6.41 6.60 -1.67
CA LEU A 88 5.01 7.00 -1.54
C LEU A 88 4.22 6.00 -0.70
N LEU A 89 3.20 6.50 -0.03
CA LEU A 89 2.16 5.70 0.60
C LEU A 89 0.83 6.17 0.06
N LEU A 90 0.14 5.32 -0.69
CA LEU A 90 -1.17 5.62 -1.27
C LEU A 90 -2.24 4.88 -0.49
N LYS A 91 -3.26 5.61 -0.04
CA LYS A 91 -4.31 5.02 0.78
C LYS A 91 -5.65 5.70 0.56
N PHE A 92 -6.73 4.95 0.82
CA PHE A 92 -8.07 5.49 0.94
C PHE A 92 -8.44 5.60 2.41
N LEU A 93 -9.17 6.63 2.75
CA LEU A 93 -9.63 6.88 4.12
C LEU A 93 -11.15 6.81 4.19
N ASP A 94 -11.68 6.18 5.23
CA ASP A 94 -13.10 6.25 5.59
C ASP A 94 -13.22 7.02 6.90
N CYS A 95 -13.53 8.31 6.79
CA CYS A 95 -13.67 9.20 7.93
C CYS A 95 -15.12 9.16 8.40
N ASN A 96 -15.45 8.18 9.21
CA ASN A 96 -16.80 7.99 9.72
C ASN A 96 -17.11 8.87 10.93
N CYS A 97 -16.08 9.50 11.51
CA CYS A 97 -16.18 10.42 12.65
C CYS A 97 -15.26 11.60 12.40
N VAL A 98 -15.31 12.58 13.28
CA VAL A 98 -14.42 13.74 13.22
C VAL A 98 -12.98 13.30 13.43
N LEU A 99 -12.10 13.76 12.56
CA LEU A 99 -10.65 13.49 12.67
C LEU A 99 -9.96 14.62 13.43
N SER A 100 -8.85 14.27 14.07
CA SER A 100 -7.95 15.26 14.63
C SER A 100 -7.19 15.97 13.50
N VAL A 101 -6.70 17.17 13.78
CA VAL A 101 -5.79 17.86 12.86
C VAL A 101 -4.41 17.22 13.00
N GLN A 102 -3.82 16.87 11.86
CA GLN A 102 -2.53 16.19 11.85
C GLN A 102 -1.57 16.92 10.91
N VAL A 103 -0.30 16.92 11.31
CA VAL A 103 0.78 17.47 10.50
C VAL A 103 1.76 16.35 10.21
N HIS A 104 2.08 16.18 8.92
CA HIS A 104 3.05 15.19 8.50
C HIS A 104 4.31 15.92 8.04
N PRO A 105 5.38 15.90 8.82
CA PRO A 105 6.61 16.59 8.42
C PRO A 105 7.29 15.89 7.25
N ASP A 106 8.00 16.67 6.48
CA ASP A 106 8.88 16.14 5.45
C ASP A 106 10.07 15.46 6.10
N ASP A 107 10.52 14.38 5.54
CA ASP A 107 11.72 13.72 6.04
C ASP A 107 12.50 13.01 4.94
#